data_9952790c690b6ec75bf0763d8f205516
#
_entry.id   9952790c690b6ec75bf0763d8f205516
#
_cell.length_a   1.000
_cell.length_b   1.000
_cell.length_c   1.000
_cell.angle_alpha   90.00
_cell.angle_beta   90.00
_cell.angle_gamma   90.00
#
_symmetry.space_group_name_H-M   'P 1'
#
loop_
_entity.id
_entity.type
_entity.pdbx_description
1 polymer ?
#
loop_
_entity_poly.entity_id
_entity_poly.type
_entity_poly.pdbx_seq_one_letter_code
_entity_poly.pdbx_strand_id
1 'polypeptide(L)'
;DRSELDILDMVNSSSRRYPLAVRSSLRIANDLENVQKFNSPYYKIAELIEKGILQGEVKITRTGDVEFVSGKVGKTKHLPIHLTSSIVKTMSSLVIYLKHIAHKGDLLIIDEPEMNFHPNVQILLMQIFAILTKLDLRIIISTHSDYMIREVNNLIMAGTIYAKDAQLIKELG
;
A
#
# COMPACT_ATOMS: atom_id res chain seq x y z
N ASP A 1 13.76 29.85 2.74
CA ASP A 1 12.40 30.35 2.75
C ASP A 1 11.75 30.06 4.10
N ARG A 2 11.21 31.09 4.77
CA ARG A 2 10.77 31.02 6.18
C ARG A 2 9.65 29.99 6.43
N SER A 3 8.83 29.67 5.44
CA SER A 3 7.70 28.75 5.59
C SER A 3 8.11 27.27 5.76
N GLU A 4 9.18 26.82 5.12
CA GLU A 4 9.67 25.43 5.27
C GLU A 4 10.39 25.20 6.60
N LEU A 5 11.13 26.19 7.07
CA LEU A 5 11.78 26.13 8.40
C LEU A 5 10.75 26.11 9.53
N ASP A 6 9.66 26.90 9.43
CA ASP A 6 8.57 26.91 10.41
C ASP A 6 7.81 25.58 10.47
N ILE A 7 7.63 24.87 9.33
CA ILE A 7 7.01 23.54 9.30
C ILE A 7 7.93 22.48 9.90
N LEU A 8 9.24 22.52 9.60
CA LEU A 8 10.22 21.61 10.17
C LEU A 8 10.39 21.82 11.68
N ASP A 9 10.37 23.05 12.15
CA ASP A 9 10.39 23.39 13.59
C ASP A 9 9.07 23.02 14.27
N MET A 10 7.92 23.17 13.63
CA MET A 10 6.64 22.66 14.12
C MET A 10 6.64 21.12 14.21
N VAL A 11 7.18 20.41 13.24
CA VAL A 11 7.30 18.94 13.26
C VAL A 11 8.27 18.50 14.35
N ASN A 12 9.39 19.17 14.54
CA ASN A 12 10.37 18.87 15.58
C ASN A 12 9.89 19.26 17.00
N SER A 13 9.20 20.39 17.15
CA SER A 13 8.63 20.83 18.44
C SER A 13 7.34 20.06 18.79
N SER A 14 6.58 19.57 17.80
CA SER A 14 5.39 18.76 17.99
C SER A 14 5.71 17.27 18.21
N SER A 15 6.99 16.90 18.29
CA SER A 15 7.44 15.49 18.43
C SER A 15 6.83 14.76 19.64
N ARG A 16 6.25 15.49 20.59
CA ARG A 16 5.51 14.95 21.76
C ARG A 16 3.98 14.97 21.60
N ARG A 17 3.42 15.64 20.58
CA ARG A 17 1.97 15.85 20.45
C ARG A 17 1.27 14.81 19.56
N TYR A 18 1.99 14.13 18.67
CA TYR A 18 1.38 13.17 17.75
C TYR A 18 1.85 11.74 18.03
N PRO A 19 0.96 10.73 17.89
CA PRO A 19 1.34 9.32 17.91
C PRO A 19 2.44 9.01 16.89
N LEU A 20 3.23 7.98 17.17
CA LEU A 20 4.38 7.60 16.34
C LEU A 20 4.01 7.36 14.88
N ALA A 21 2.85 6.74 14.62
CA ALA A 21 2.34 6.47 13.28
C ALA A 21 2.08 7.75 12.49
N VAL A 22 1.47 8.77 13.12
CA VAL A 22 1.21 10.07 12.47
C VAL A 22 2.52 10.79 12.15
N ARG A 23 3.49 10.74 13.06
CA ARG A 23 4.83 11.33 12.83
C ARG A 23 5.56 10.67 11.65
N SER A 24 5.48 9.36 11.55
CA SER A 24 6.08 8.62 10.44
C SER A 24 5.44 8.99 9.09
N SER A 25 4.11 9.11 9.05
CA SER A 25 3.38 9.53 7.85
C SER A 25 3.74 10.95 7.41
N LEU A 26 3.84 11.89 8.36
CA LEU A 26 4.25 13.27 8.08
C LEU A 26 5.68 13.38 7.57
N ARG A 27 6.61 12.59 8.12
CA ARG A 27 8.00 12.52 7.63
C ARG A 27 8.07 12.03 6.20
N ILE A 28 7.33 10.98 5.87
CA ILE A 28 7.26 10.42 4.51
C ILE A 28 6.70 11.47 3.55
N ALA A 29 5.62 12.15 3.92
CA ALA A 29 4.99 13.17 3.09
C ALA A 29 5.95 14.36 2.79
N ASN A 30 6.82 14.71 3.72
CA ASN A 30 7.77 15.82 3.55
C ASN A 30 9.05 15.45 2.77
N ASP A 31 9.34 14.15 2.56
CA ASP A 31 10.58 13.69 1.94
C ASP A 31 10.36 12.78 0.72
N LEU A 32 9.22 12.93 0.05
CA LEU A 32 8.84 12.09 -1.08
C LEU A 32 9.85 12.14 -2.24
N GLU A 33 10.52 13.26 -2.45
CA GLU A 33 11.55 13.42 -3.48
C GLU A 33 12.73 12.45 -3.27
N ASN A 34 13.17 12.27 -2.02
CA ASN A 34 14.26 11.37 -1.69
C ASN A 34 13.80 9.91 -1.63
N VAL A 35 12.58 9.69 -1.16
CA VAL A 35 11.94 8.37 -1.03
C VAL A 35 11.90 7.63 -2.38
N GLN A 36 11.58 8.31 -3.47
CA GLN A 36 11.52 7.68 -4.82
C GLN A 36 12.85 7.07 -5.32
N LYS A 37 13.98 7.41 -4.71
CA LYS A 37 15.29 6.86 -5.08
C LYS A 37 15.50 5.42 -4.62
N PHE A 38 14.68 4.92 -3.72
CA PHE A 38 14.79 3.58 -3.16
C PHE A 38 13.73 2.65 -3.74
N ASN A 39 14.12 1.41 -4.01
CA ASN A 39 13.21 0.35 -4.41
C ASN A 39 13.05 -0.64 -3.26
N SER A 40 11.81 -0.80 -2.78
CA SER A 40 11.49 -1.76 -1.74
C SER A 40 11.43 -3.19 -2.29
N PRO A 41 11.56 -4.23 -1.42
CA PRO A 41 11.34 -5.62 -1.81
C PRO A 41 9.95 -5.90 -2.38
N TYR A 42 8.99 -5.02 -2.12
CA TYR A 42 7.57 -5.17 -2.52
C TYR A 42 7.21 -4.38 -3.78
N TYR A 43 8.19 -3.78 -4.47
CA TYR A 43 7.98 -2.96 -5.66
C TYR A 43 7.11 -3.67 -6.71
N LYS A 44 7.39 -4.96 -6.99
CA LYS A 44 6.61 -5.75 -7.95
C LYS A 44 5.15 -5.96 -7.52
N ILE A 45 4.89 -6.05 -6.21
CA ILE A 45 3.52 -6.17 -5.71
C ILE A 45 2.78 -4.85 -5.87
N ALA A 46 3.44 -3.71 -5.65
CA ALA A 46 2.87 -2.40 -5.94
C ALA A 46 2.47 -2.26 -7.42
N GLU A 47 3.30 -2.76 -8.35
CA GLU A 47 2.94 -2.79 -9.78
C GLU A 47 1.71 -3.65 -10.08
N LEU A 48 1.47 -4.75 -9.33
CA LEU A 48 0.24 -5.54 -9.47
C LEU A 48 -0.99 -4.75 -9.03
N ILE A 49 -0.89 -3.95 -7.98
CA ILE A 49 -1.96 -3.03 -7.56
C ILE A 49 -2.24 -2.00 -8.65
N GLU A 50 -1.21 -1.40 -9.21
CA GLU A 50 -1.33 -0.41 -10.27
C GLU A 50 -1.98 -0.96 -11.53
N LYS A 51 -1.57 -2.16 -11.96
CA LYS A 51 -2.11 -2.80 -13.17
C LYS A 51 -3.51 -3.39 -12.94
N GLY A 52 -3.71 -4.07 -11.82
CA GLY A 52 -4.93 -4.82 -11.53
C GLY A 52 -6.07 -3.98 -10.95
N ILE A 53 -5.75 -3.00 -10.12
CA ILE A 53 -6.75 -2.18 -9.42
C ILE A 53 -6.86 -0.80 -10.03
N LEU A 54 -5.73 -0.08 -10.14
CA LEU A 54 -5.74 1.34 -10.55
C LEU A 54 -5.81 1.53 -12.07
N GLN A 55 -5.37 0.57 -12.84
CA GLN A 55 -5.24 0.64 -14.30
C GLN A 55 -4.41 1.84 -14.76
N GLY A 56 -3.36 2.15 -14.00
CA GLY A 56 -2.44 3.25 -14.23
C GLY A 56 -1.32 3.25 -13.20
N GLU A 57 -0.39 4.16 -13.31
CA GLU A 57 0.82 4.22 -12.51
C GLU A 57 0.81 5.43 -11.57
N VAL A 58 1.18 5.24 -10.32
CA VAL A 58 1.41 6.31 -9.35
C VAL A 58 2.88 6.72 -9.39
N LYS A 59 3.13 8.00 -9.65
CA LYS A 59 4.48 8.58 -9.73
C LYS A 59 4.66 9.71 -8.73
N ILE A 60 5.87 9.83 -8.22
CA ILE A 60 6.32 11.01 -7.48
C ILE A 60 7.09 11.88 -8.50
N THR A 61 6.72 13.14 -8.61
CA THR A 61 7.42 14.10 -9.46
C THR A 61 8.77 14.53 -8.84
N ARG A 62 9.58 15.24 -9.60
CA ARG A 62 10.85 15.80 -9.09
C ARG A 62 10.63 16.86 -7.99
N THR A 63 9.45 17.43 -7.90
CA THR A 63 9.05 18.41 -6.88
C THR A 63 8.41 17.76 -5.66
N GLY A 64 8.32 16.42 -5.59
CA GLY A 64 7.70 15.71 -4.48
C GLY A 64 6.18 15.57 -4.57
N ASP A 65 5.56 16.07 -5.66
CA ASP A 65 4.13 15.91 -5.87
C ASP A 65 3.78 14.50 -6.33
N VAL A 66 2.57 14.05 -6.04
CA VAL A 66 2.08 12.74 -6.47
C VAL A 66 1.17 12.90 -7.69
N GLU A 67 1.50 12.21 -8.77
CA GLU A 67 0.72 12.15 -9.99
C GLU A 67 0.26 10.73 -10.30
N PHE A 68 -0.90 10.63 -10.95
CA PHE A 68 -1.40 9.41 -11.53
C PHE A 68 -1.30 9.45 -13.05
N VAL A 69 -0.63 8.47 -13.61
CA VAL A 69 -0.43 8.35 -15.06
C VAL A 69 -1.31 7.22 -15.58
N SER A 70 -2.33 7.59 -16.37
CA SER A 70 -3.24 6.64 -17.00
C SER A 70 -3.22 6.78 -18.52
N GLY A 71 -3.61 5.69 -19.21
CA GLY A 71 -3.73 5.68 -20.66
C GLY A 71 -2.88 4.61 -21.34
N LYS A 72 -3.12 4.45 -22.63
CA LYS A 72 -2.35 3.52 -23.47
C LYS A 72 -1.09 4.22 -24.00
N VAL A 73 -0.11 3.42 -24.40
CA VAL A 73 1.12 3.90 -25.05
C VAL A 73 0.76 4.90 -26.15
N GLY A 74 1.32 6.12 -26.06
CA GLY A 74 1.06 7.22 -27.01
C GLY A 74 -0.11 8.17 -26.65
N LYS A 75 -0.90 7.88 -25.61
CA LYS A 75 -1.97 8.76 -25.09
C LYS A 75 -2.02 8.74 -23.57
N THR A 76 -0.88 8.91 -22.92
CA THR A 76 -0.79 8.99 -21.46
C THR A 76 -1.32 10.35 -20.97
N LYS A 77 -2.15 10.31 -19.91
CA LYS A 77 -2.61 11.51 -19.20
C LYS A 77 -1.95 11.52 -17.83
N HIS A 78 -1.32 12.62 -17.50
CA HIS A 78 -0.78 12.91 -16.19
C HIS A 78 -1.82 13.72 -15.42
N LEU A 79 -2.27 13.20 -14.29
CA LEU A 79 -3.27 13.81 -13.44
C LEU A 79 -2.70 14.00 -12.04
N PRO A 80 -2.69 15.23 -11.51
CA PRO A 80 -2.43 15.44 -10.09
C PRO A 80 -3.34 14.58 -9.25
N ILE A 81 -2.82 13.98 -8.16
CA ILE A 81 -3.56 12.97 -7.38
C ILE A 81 -4.92 13.48 -6.87
N HIS A 82 -5.02 14.76 -6.54
CA HIS A 82 -6.26 15.38 -6.06
C HIS A 82 -7.38 15.44 -7.12
N LEU A 83 -7.05 15.33 -8.42
CA LEU A 83 -8.02 15.31 -9.53
C LEU A 83 -8.40 13.89 -9.96
N THR A 84 -7.95 12.86 -9.26
CA THR A 84 -8.23 11.46 -9.57
C THR A 84 -9.44 10.93 -8.79
N SER A 85 -9.82 9.67 -9.07
CA SER A 85 -10.88 8.98 -8.33
C SER A 85 -10.51 8.73 -6.87
N SER A 86 -11.51 8.49 -6.01
CA SER A 86 -11.30 8.15 -4.59
C SER A 86 -10.39 6.94 -4.44
N ILE A 87 -10.59 5.90 -5.26
CA ILE A 87 -9.79 4.67 -5.26
C ILE A 87 -8.32 4.98 -5.47
N VAL A 88 -7.99 5.79 -6.49
CA VAL A 88 -6.61 6.17 -6.80
C VAL A 88 -6.00 6.96 -5.64
N LYS A 89 -6.73 7.90 -5.05
CA LYS A 89 -6.27 8.69 -3.89
C LYS A 89 -5.95 7.80 -2.69
N THR A 90 -6.85 6.89 -2.34
CA THR A 90 -6.69 5.99 -1.20
C THR A 90 -5.53 5.02 -1.41
N MET A 91 -5.44 4.42 -2.60
CA MET A 91 -4.41 3.41 -2.88
C MET A 91 -3.03 3.98 -3.19
N SER A 92 -2.93 5.25 -3.59
CA SER A 92 -1.64 5.86 -3.94
C SER A 92 -0.65 5.84 -2.78
N SER A 93 -1.09 6.09 -1.55
CA SER A 93 -0.25 6.03 -0.36
C SER A 93 0.31 4.63 -0.12
N LEU A 94 -0.53 3.60 -0.27
CA LEU A 94 -0.10 2.20 -0.17
C LEU A 94 0.90 1.83 -1.27
N VAL A 95 0.62 2.25 -2.51
CA VAL A 95 1.51 2.00 -3.66
C VAL A 95 2.89 2.65 -3.43
N ILE A 96 2.94 3.91 -3.01
CA ILE A 96 4.21 4.61 -2.72
C ILE A 96 4.96 3.90 -1.58
N TYR A 97 4.26 3.54 -0.50
CA TYR A 97 4.85 2.81 0.61
C TYR A 97 5.47 1.48 0.14
N LEU A 98 4.71 0.67 -0.60
CA LEU A 98 5.18 -0.60 -1.12
C LEU A 98 6.26 -0.47 -2.19
N LYS A 99 6.30 0.61 -2.95
CA LYS A 99 7.36 0.85 -3.95
C LYS A 99 8.68 1.24 -3.33
N HIS A 100 8.66 2.10 -2.33
CA HIS A 100 9.85 2.86 -1.96
C HIS A 100 10.24 2.79 -0.48
N ILE A 101 9.31 2.42 0.42
CA ILE A 101 9.51 2.62 1.86
C ILE A 101 9.53 1.28 2.61
N ALA A 102 8.67 0.35 2.23
CA ALA A 102 8.43 -0.88 2.98
C ALA A 102 9.67 -1.77 3.08
N HIS A 103 9.92 -2.30 4.28
CA HIS A 103 10.98 -3.25 4.58
C HIS A 103 10.38 -4.56 5.10
N LYS A 104 11.16 -5.65 5.00
CA LYS A 104 10.77 -6.93 5.59
C LYS A 104 10.64 -6.79 7.11
N GLY A 105 9.60 -7.40 7.66
CA GLY A 105 9.31 -7.34 9.09
C GLY A 105 8.56 -6.08 9.54
N ASP A 106 8.31 -5.10 8.65
CA ASP A 106 7.51 -3.93 8.97
C ASP A 106 6.08 -4.31 9.39
N LEU A 107 5.46 -3.44 10.18
CA LEU A 107 4.05 -3.52 10.55
C LEU A 107 3.26 -2.42 9.83
N LEU A 108 2.41 -2.83 8.91
CA LEU A 108 1.47 -1.98 8.19
C LEU A 108 0.09 -2.02 8.87
N ILE A 109 -0.43 -0.88 9.26
CA ILE A 109 -1.77 -0.75 9.87
C ILE A 109 -2.63 0.05 8.91
N ILE A 110 -3.75 -0.52 8.49
CA ILE A 110 -4.68 0.07 7.52
C ILE A 110 -6.08 0.07 8.10
N ASP A 111 -6.70 1.23 8.09
CA ASP A 111 -8.07 1.43 8.53
C ASP A 111 -8.99 1.50 7.32
N GLU A 112 -10.01 0.62 7.27
CA GLU A 112 -11.02 0.52 6.23
C GLU A 112 -10.46 0.61 4.78
N PRO A 113 -9.51 -0.27 4.39
CA PRO A 113 -8.89 -0.20 3.05
C PRO A 113 -9.88 -0.41 1.92
N GLU A 114 -11.04 -0.96 2.20
CA GLU A 114 -12.12 -1.23 1.24
C GLU A 114 -12.98 -0.02 0.90
N MET A 115 -12.80 1.10 1.56
CA MET A 115 -13.67 2.27 1.39
C MET A 115 -13.76 2.68 -0.09
N ASN A 116 -14.98 2.76 -0.61
CA ASN A 116 -15.31 3.05 -2.01
C ASN A 116 -14.88 1.98 -3.04
N PHE A 117 -14.55 0.75 -2.61
CA PHE A 117 -14.18 -0.32 -3.54
C PHE A 117 -15.36 -1.22 -3.88
N HIS A 118 -15.44 -1.62 -5.16
CA HIS A 118 -16.32 -2.68 -5.58
C HIS A 118 -15.91 -4.02 -4.93
N PRO A 119 -16.86 -4.92 -4.56
CA PRO A 119 -16.54 -6.21 -3.92
C PRO A 119 -15.40 -7.02 -4.56
N ASN A 120 -15.34 -7.07 -5.89
CA ASN A 120 -14.27 -7.78 -6.59
C ASN A 120 -12.87 -7.19 -6.31
N VAL A 121 -12.78 -5.87 -6.13
CA VAL A 121 -11.51 -5.19 -5.79
C VAL A 121 -11.13 -5.47 -4.33
N GLN A 122 -12.10 -5.57 -3.43
CA GLN A 122 -11.88 -5.92 -2.03
C GLN A 122 -11.30 -7.32 -1.90
N ILE A 123 -11.83 -8.30 -2.65
CA ILE A 123 -11.30 -9.67 -2.71
C ILE A 123 -9.85 -9.65 -3.23
N LEU A 124 -9.59 -8.98 -4.35
CA LEU A 124 -8.24 -8.89 -4.91
C LEU A 124 -7.25 -8.23 -3.94
N LEU A 125 -7.68 -7.20 -3.22
CA LEU A 125 -6.86 -6.52 -2.22
C LEU A 125 -6.47 -7.48 -1.08
N MET A 126 -7.41 -8.31 -0.60
CA MET A 126 -7.11 -9.32 0.42
C MET A 126 -6.12 -10.38 -0.06
N GLN A 127 -6.21 -10.80 -1.31
CA GLN A 127 -5.23 -11.72 -1.92
C GLN A 127 -3.84 -11.09 -1.98
N ILE A 128 -3.75 -9.80 -2.32
CA ILE A 128 -2.49 -9.05 -2.32
C ILE A 128 -1.93 -8.96 -0.88
N PHE A 129 -2.76 -8.65 0.11
CA PHE A 129 -2.33 -8.63 1.52
C PHE A 129 -1.83 -9.99 2.00
N ALA A 130 -2.48 -11.09 1.60
CA ALA A 130 -2.00 -12.43 1.90
C ALA A 130 -0.64 -12.75 1.25
N ILE A 131 -0.37 -12.25 0.05
CA ILE A 131 0.95 -12.37 -0.58
C ILE A 131 1.99 -11.56 0.20
N LEU A 132 1.68 -10.33 0.57
CA LEU A 132 2.58 -9.48 1.35
C LEU A 132 2.94 -10.10 2.70
N THR A 133 1.97 -10.73 3.39
CA THR A 133 2.25 -11.42 4.67
C THR A 133 3.16 -12.63 4.48
N LYS A 134 3.04 -13.39 3.39
CA LYS A 134 3.98 -14.46 3.05
C LYS A 134 5.39 -13.96 2.73
N LEU A 135 5.51 -12.70 2.33
CA LEU A 135 6.79 -12.02 2.05
C LEU A 135 7.34 -11.27 3.26
N ASP A 136 6.86 -11.59 4.46
CA ASP A 136 7.35 -11.04 5.74
C ASP A 136 6.93 -9.58 6.00
N LEU A 137 5.79 -9.14 5.47
CA LEU A 137 5.15 -7.89 5.88
C LEU A 137 4.01 -8.21 6.86
N ARG A 138 4.03 -7.65 8.06
CA ARG A 138 2.95 -7.82 9.04
C ARG A 138 1.86 -6.79 8.75
N ILE A 139 0.59 -7.24 8.73
CA ILE A 139 -0.53 -6.37 8.36
C ILE A 139 -1.64 -6.48 9.42
N ILE A 140 -2.10 -5.33 9.90
CA ILE A 140 -3.31 -5.21 10.73
C ILE A 140 -4.30 -4.37 9.93
N ILE A 141 -5.53 -4.86 9.83
CA ILE A 141 -6.61 -4.20 9.08
C ILE A 141 -7.82 -4.08 9.99
N SER A 142 -8.42 -2.90 10.07
CA SER A 142 -9.82 -2.76 10.48
C SER A 142 -10.70 -2.82 9.22
N THR A 143 -11.83 -3.50 9.28
CA THR A 143 -12.75 -3.61 8.14
C THR A 143 -14.18 -3.85 8.58
N HIS A 144 -15.13 -3.29 7.86
CA HIS A 144 -16.55 -3.58 7.96
C HIS A 144 -17.07 -4.43 6.79
N SER A 145 -16.17 -4.88 5.89
CA SER A 145 -16.53 -5.64 4.70
C SER A 145 -16.63 -7.15 4.93
N ASP A 146 -17.83 -7.69 4.75
CA ASP A 146 -18.03 -9.14 4.73
C ASP A 146 -17.23 -9.84 3.62
N TYR A 147 -16.99 -9.18 2.50
CA TYR A 147 -16.20 -9.74 1.38
C TYR A 147 -14.76 -9.95 1.78
N MET A 148 -14.15 -8.99 2.47
CA MET A 148 -12.78 -9.10 2.97
C MET A 148 -12.66 -10.19 4.03
N ILE A 149 -13.58 -10.26 4.98
CA ILE A 149 -13.59 -11.28 6.06
C ILE A 149 -13.76 -12.67 5.45
N ARG A 150 -14.67 -12.86 4.50
CA ARG A 150 -14.86 -14.14 3.81
C ARG A 150 -13.61 -14.56 3.05
N GLU A 151 -12.98 -13.64 2.35
CA GLU A 151 -11.76 -13.95 1.58
C GLU A 151 -10.59 -14.32 2.50
N VAL A 152 -10.41 -13.66 3.65
CA VAL A 152 -9.42 -14.08 4.65
C VAL A 152 -9.67 -15.53 5.09
N ASN A 153 -10.92 -15.88 5.41
CA ASN A 153 -11.29 -17.23 5.81
C ASN A 153 -10.99 -18.25 4.70
N ASN A 154 -11.31 -17.93 3.44
CA ASN A 154 -11.00 -18.77 2.28
C ASN A 154 -9.48 -19.00 2.13
N LEU A 155 -8.69 -17.95 2.26
CA LEU A 155 -7.22 -18.01 2.15
C LEU A 155 -6.60 -18.83 3.29
N ILE A 156 -7.11 -18.70 4.52
CA ILE A 156 -6.67 -19.51 5.68
C ILE A 156 -7.02 -20.98 5.46
N MET A 157 -8.24 -21.29 5.05
CA MET A 157 -8.68 -22.66 4.76
C MET A 157 -7.85 -23.28 3.65
N ALA A 158 -7.63 -22.57 2.53
CA ALA A 158 -6.78 -23.04 1.44
C ALA A 158 -5.35 -23.33 1.94
N GLY A 159 -4.75 -22.40 2.69
CA GLY A 159 -3.42 -22.62 3.29
C GLY A 159 -3.35 -23.82 4.21
N THR A 160 -4.40 -24.08 4.98
CA THR A 160 -4.49 -25.24 5.87
C THR A 160 -4.62 -26.55 5.11
N ILE A 161 -5.38 -26.58 4.01
CA ILE A 161 -5.54 -27.74 3.14
C ILE A 161 -4.21 -28.11 2.49
N TYR A 162 -3.54 -27.13 1.85
CA TYR A 162 -2.22 -27.37 1.24
C TYR A 162 -1.16 -27.84 2.23
N ALA A 163 -1.19 -27.33 3.46
CA ALA A 163 -0.25 -27.78 4.50
C ALA A 163 -0.50 -29.25 4.92
N LYS A 164 -1.77 -29.67 5.02
CA LYS A 164 -2.15 -31.06 5.32
C LYS A 164 -1.75 -32.00 4.19
N ASP A 165 -2.01 -31.63 2.95
CA ASP A 165 -1.67 -32.43 1.77
C ASP A 165 -0.15 -32.62 1.64
N ALA A 166 0.63 -31.57 1.89
CA ALA A 166 2.08 -31.64 1.89
C ALA A 166 2.64 -32.54 3.01
N GLN A 167 1.95 -32.63 4.15
CA GLN A 167 2.32 -33.49 5.27
C GLN A 167 1.98 -34.96 4.97
N LEU A 168 0.80 -35.22 4.42
CA LEU A 168 0.37 -36.55 3.95
C LEU A 168 1.31 -37.11 2.87
N ILE A 169 1.74 -36.29 1.92
CA ILE A 169 2.69 -36.69 0.88
C ILE A 169 4.05 -37.06 1.47
N LYS A 170 4.50 -36.38 2.54
CA LYS A 170 5.74 -36.71 3.25
C LYS A 170 5.64 -38.00 4.08
N GLU A 171 4.43 -38.34 4.54
CA GLU A 171 4.21 -39.58 5.33
C GLU A 171 4.01 -40.81 4.44
N LEU A 172 3.68 -40.63 3.16
CA LEU A 172 3.44 -41.68 2.17
C LEU A 172 4.65 -41.98 1.27
N GLY A 173 5.73 -41.21 1.36
CA GLY A 173 6.98 -41.39 0.59
C GLY A 173 8.14 -41.69 1.48
#